data_c028d37f9adbf429677c57803d47a60d
#
_entry.id   c028d37f9adbf429677c57803d47a60d
#
_cell.length_a   1.000
_cell.length_b   1.000
_cell.length_c   1.000
_cell.angle_alpha   90.00
_cell.angle_beta   90.00
_cell.angle_gamma   90.00
#
_symmetry.space_group_name_H-M   'P 1'
#
loop_
_entity.id
_entity.type
_entity.pdbx_description
1 polymer ?
#
loop_
_entity_poly.entity_id
_entity_poly.type
_entity_poly.pdbx_seq_one_letter_code
_entity_poly.pdbx_strand_id
1 'polypeptide(L)'
;MRFRICRVLLDNGEFQTVATSLLPSFALADIRELYHLRWGLETAFRGLKYMLGWSISTGSLMLQELYADLTAFNFASRVCREVVVRQPSDGIYAYKVNFKMAVMLCKEFLRMPNANSEKLLEEIARHTVPIRPNRQDERNLKVKGFVGFVYRVAA
;
A
#
# COMPACT_ATOMS: atom_id res chain seq x y z
N MET A 1 32.97 4.55 -2.81
CA MET A 1 31.67 4.97 -2.18
C MET A 1 31.81 4.73 -0.69
N ARG A 2 31.49 5.73 0.14
CA ARG A 2 31.50 5.57 1.62
C ARG A 2 30.10 5.30 2.10
N PHE A 3 29.91 4.35 2.98
CA PHE A 3 28.64 4.06 3.65
C PHE A 3 28.90 3.71 5.12
N ARG A 4 27.89 3.88 5.94
CA ARG A 4 27.90 3.47 7.35
C ARG A 4 26.83 2.40 7.57
N ILE A 5 27.08 1.54 8.55
CA ILE A 5 26.14 0.52 9.00
C ILE A 5 25.56 1.02 10.34
N CYS A 6 24.25 1.09 10.40
CA CYS A 6 23.52 1.49 11.60
C CYS A 6 22.70 0.30 12.11
N ARG A 7 22.75 0.08 13.42
CA ARG A 7 21.96 -0.97 14.07
C ARG A 7 20.88 -0.29 14.90
N VAL A 8 19.62 -0.58 14.59
CA VAL A 8 18.43 0.02 15.19
C VAL A 8 17.69 -1.05 15.97
N LEU A 9 17.35 -0.78 17.22
CA LEU A 9 16.49 -1.65 18.03
C LEU A 9 15.04 -1.43 17.61
N LEU A 10 14.35 -2.52 17.29
CA LEU A 10 12.92 -2.52 16.98
C LEU A 10 12.09 -2.70 18.25
N ASP A 11 10.81 -2.35 18.17
CA ASP A 11 9.87 -2.41 19.30
C ASP A 11 9.61 -3.87 19.79
N ASN A 12 9.91 -4.86 18.94
CA ASN A 12 9.85 -6.29 19.29
C ASN A 12 11.13 -6.82 19.96
N GLY A 13 12.11 -5.96 20.25
CA GLY A 13 13.39 -6.33 20.86
C GLY A 13 14.46 -6.86 19.88
N GLU A 14 14.13 -6.98 18.59
CA GLU A 14 15.09 -7.38 17.57
C GLU A 14 15.91 -6.20 17.05
N PHE A 15 17.08 -6.50 16.49
CA PHE A 15 17.91 -5.47 15.85
C PHE A 15 17.76 -5.50 14.34
N GLN A 16 17.51 -4.33 13.78
CA GLN A 16 17.57 -4.11 12.34
C GLN A 16 18.88 -3.44 11.96
N THR A 17 19.53 -3.96 10.93
CA THR A 17 20.79 -3.39 10.40
C THR A 17 20.49 -2.68 9.08
N VAL A 18 20.83 -1.39 9.02
CA VAL A 18 20.62 -0.54 7.84
C VAL A 18 21.97 -0.01 7.37
N ALA A 19 22.28 -0.22 6.08
CA ALA A 19 23.42 0.42 5.41
C ALA A 19 22.94 1.72 4.76
N THR A 20 23.62 2.84 5.02
CA THR A 20 23.26 4.16 4.50
C THR A 20 24.47 4.94 4.06
N SER A 21 24.32 5.76 3.01
CA SER A 21 25.29 6.77 2.57
C SER A 21 25.05 8.15 3.20
N LEU A 22 24.02 8.29 4.03
CA LEU A 22 23.72 9.54 4.73
C LEU A 22 24.88 9.95 5.65
N LEU A 23 25.07 11.26 5.78
CA LEU A 23 26.13 11.84 6.59
C LEU A 23 25.99 11.46 8.08
N PRO A 24 27.09 11.45 8.85
CA PRO A 24 27.06 11.19 10.29
C PRO A 24 26.18 12.14 11.10
N SER A 25 25.87 13.33 10.56
CA SER A 25 24.96 14.32 11.17
C SER A 25 23.52 13.84 11.29
N PHE A 26 23.10 12.85 10.50
CA PHE A 26 21.77 12.23 10.65
C PHE A 26 21.77 11.31 11.87
N ALA A 27 20.88 11.58 12.82
CA ALA A 27 20.74 10.76 14.01
C ALA A 27 20.18 9.36 13.65
N LEU A 28 20.36 8.41 14.55
CA LEU A 28 19.87 7.04 14.35
C LEU A 28 18.34 6.99 14.25
N ALA A 29 17.65 7.89 14.97
CA ALA A 29 16.20 8.05 14.89
C ALA A 29 15.74 8.47 13.50
N ASP A 30 16.43 9.44 12.88
CA ASP A 30 16.11 9.91 11.52
C ASP A 30 16.27 8.77 10.49
N ILE A 31 17.30 7.95 10.66
CA ILE A 31 17.54 6.80 9.77
C ILE A 31 16.44 5.75 9.92
N ARG A 32 15.99 5.53 11.16
CA ARG A 32 14.85 4.62 11.43
C ARG A 32 13.59 5.11 10.73
N GLU A 33 13.28 6.40 10.84
CA GLU A 33 12.10 7.01 10.21
C GLU A 33 12.18 6.95 8.69
N LEU A 34 13.31 7.35 8.10
CA LEU A 34 13.53 7.28 6.65
C LEU A 34 13.42 5.86 6.11
N TYR A 35 13.95 4.88 6.84
CA TYR A 35 13.82 3.47 6.46
C TYR A 35 12.36 2.98 6.55
N HIS A 36 11.62 3.43 7.55
CA HIS A 36 10.19 3.13 7.68
C HIS A 36 9.37 3.73 6.52
N LEU A 37 9.66 4.96 6.11
CA LEU A 37 9.04 5.58 4.93
C LEU A 37 9.35 4.80 3.64
N ARG A 38 10.58 4.28 3.49
CA ARG A 38 10.93 3.41 2.37
C ARG A 38 10.09 2.13 2.34
N TRP A 39 9.79 1.54 3.50
CA TRP A 39 8.93 0.36 3.60
C TRP A 39 7.52 0.62 3.07
N GLY A 40 7.05 1.86 3.17
CA GLY A 40 5.81 2.30 2.55
C GLY A 40 5.76 2.09 1.03
N LEU A 41 6.90 2.25 0.33
CA LEU A 41 7.00 1.98 -1.11
C LEU A 41 6.81 0.49 -1.43
N GLU A 42 7.39 -0.42 -0.65
CA GLU A 42 7.24 -1.87 -0.86
C GLU A 42 5.78 -2.31 -0.65
N THR A 43 5.11 -1.75 0.34
CA THR A 43 3.68 -2.00 0.57
C THR A 43 2.81 -1.39 -0.53
N ALA A 44 3.18 -0.22 -1.08
CA ALA A 44 2.51 0.39 -2.22
C ALA A 44 2.67 -0.46 -3.50
N PHE A 45 3.87 -0.95 -3.80
CA PHE A 45 4.09 -1.87 -4.93
C PHE A 45 3.33 -3.19 -4.77
N ARG A 46 3.25 -3.72 -3.56
CA ARG A 46 2.41 -4.89 -3.27
C ARG A 46 0.94 -4.58 -3.52
N GLY A 47 0.47 -3.41 -3.08
CA GLY A 47 -0.86 -2.91 -3.35
C GLY A 47 -1.16 -2.83 -4.85
N LEU A 48 -0.28 -2.20 -5.62
CA LEU A 48 -0.38 -2.11 -7.07
C LEU A 48 -0.49 -3.50 -7.71
N LYS A 49 0.40 -4.43 -7.36
CA LYS A 49 0.42 -5.77 -7.94
C LYS A 49 -0.85 -6.57 -7.66
N TYR A 50 -1.36 -6.55 -6.43
CA TYR A 50 -2.46 -7.43 -6.03
C TYR A 50 -3.84 -6.76 -6.08
N MET A 51 -3.93 -5.44 -5.96
CA MET A 51 -5.21 -4.73 -5.97
C MET A 51 -5.64 -4.34 -7.38
N LEU A 52 -4.69 -3.98 -8.23
CA LEU A 52 -4.97 -3.54 -9.60
C LEU A 52 -4.93 -4.71 -10.60
N GLY A 53 -4.56 -5.91 -10.14
CA GLY A 53 -4.52 -7.09 -10.98
C GLY A 53 -3.50 -6.94 -12.11
N TRP A 54 -2.32 -6.44 -11.78
CA TRP A 54 -1.25 -6.21 -12.76
C TRP A 54 -0.95 -7.51 -13.50
N SER A 55 -1.49 -7.62 -14.69
CA SER A 55 -1.14 -8.65 -15.66
C SER A 55 -0.13 -8.04 -16.63
N ILE A 56 0.87 -8.81 -17.00
CA ILE A 56 1.81 -8.38 -18.04
C ILE A 56 1.06 -8.49 -19.37
N SER A 57 0.54 -7.36 -19.87
CA SER A 57 0.18 -7.26 -21.27
C SER A 57 1.44 -6.96 -22.09
N THR A 58 1.55 -7.57 -23.25
CA THR A 58 2.69 -7.36 -24.16
C THR A 58 2.37 -6.20 -25.09
N GLY A 59 3.36 -5.30 -25.29
CA GLY A 59 3.29 -4.22 -26.26
C GLY A 59 3.05 -2.82 -25.72
N SER A 60 2.68 -1.89 -26.59
CA SER A 60 2.50 -0.47 -26.26
C SER A 60 1.38 -0.17 -25.28
N LEU A 61 0.40 -1.05 -25.16
CA LEU A 61 -0.71 -0.96 -24.20
C LEU A 61 -0.25 -1.13 -22.74
N MET A 62 0.84 -1.83 -22.51
CA MET A 62 1.37 -2.06 -21.15
C MET A 62 1.71 -0.76 -20.43
N LEU A 63 2.30 0.21 -21.12
CA LEU A 63 2.63 1.51 -20.52
C LEU A 63 1.36 2.31 -20.20
N GLN A 64 0.36 2.26 -21.07
CA GLN A 64 -0.92 2.93 -20.83
C GLN A 64 -1.65 2.34 -19.62
N GLU A 65 -1.72 1.02 -19.52
CA GLU A 65 -2.29 0.33 -18.35
C GLU A 65 -1.52 0.70 -17.07
N LEU A 66 -0.19 0.68 -17.13
CA LEU A 66 0.66 1.05 -16.01
C LEU A 66 0.37 2.47 -15.52
N TYR A 67 0.36 3.46 -16.43
CA TYR A 67 0.09 4.84 -16.05
C TYR A 67 -1.34 5.03 -15.56
N ALA A 68 -2.32 4.37 -16.17
CA ALA A 68 -3.72 4.42 -15.71
C ALA A 68 -3.87 3.86 -14.30
N ASP A 69 -3.23 2.73 -14.02
CA ASP A 69 -3.26 2.09 -12.71
C ASP A 69 -2.53 2.91 -11.64
N LEU A 70 -1.37 3.48 -11.96
CA LEU A 70 -0.64 4.38 -11.07
C LEU A 70 -1.47 5.64 -10.77
N THR A 71 -2.14 6.19 -11.76
CA THR A 71 -3.02 7.36 -11.60
C THR A 71 -4.20 7.01 -10.69
N ALA A 72 -4.87 5.90 -10.94
CA ALA A 72 -5.99 5.44 -10.11
C ALA A 72 -5.56 5.15 -8.66
N PHE A 73 -4.38 4.57 -8.48
CA PHE A 73 -3.82 4.30 -7.15
C PHE A 73 -3.51 5.61 -6.40
N ASN A 74 -2.85 6.57 -7.05
CA ASN A 74 -2.52 7.86 -6.46
C ASN A 74 -3.79 8.66 -6.13
N PHE A 75 -4.77 8.65 -7.04
CA PHE A 75 -6.07 9.27 -6.80
C PHE A 75 -6.78 8.66 -5.58
N ALA A 76 -6.91 7.33 -5.54
CA ALA A 76 -7.52 6.65 -4.41
C ALA A 76 -6.76 6.89 -3.10
N SER A 77 -5.42 6.92 -3.13
CA SER A 77 -4.58 7.21 -1.98
C SER A 77 -4.83 8.63 -1.45
N ARG A 78 -5.03 9.60 -2.35
CA ARG A 78 -5.36 10.98 -1.99
C ARG A 78 -6.77 11.07 -1.40
N VAL A 79 -7.76 10.46 -2.05
CA VAL A 79 -9.15 10.44 -1.58
C VAL A 79 -9.26 9.79 -0.20
N CYS A 80 -8.57 8.68 0.04
CA CYS A 80 -8.61 7.99 1.33
C CYS A 80 -8.09 8.84 2.50
N ARG A 81 -7.29 9.87 2.25
CA ARG A 81 -6.82 10.79 3.32
C ARG A 81 -7.92 11.76 3.77
N GLU A 82 -8.90 12.04 2.92
CA GLU A 82 -10.02 12.91 3.22
C GLU A 82 -11.19 12.15 3.88
N VAL A 83 -11.15 10.80 3.83
CA VAL A 83 -12.22 9.97 4.39
C VAL A 83 -12.12 9.88 5.90
N VAL A 84 -13.17 10.33 6.59
CA VAL A 84 -13.28 10.18 8.04
C VAL A 84 -13.92 8.84 8.38
N VAL A 85 -13.16 7.95 8.99
CA VAL A 85 -13.65 6.65 9.46
C VAL A 85 -14.20 6.80 10.87
N ARG A 86 -15.51 6.55 11.03
CA ARG A 86 -16.13 6.49 12.36
C ARG A 86 -15.62 5.28 13.12
N GLN A 87 -15.10 5.54 14.32
CA GLN A 87 -14.64 4.48 15.21
C GLN A 87 -15.81 4.06 16.15
N PRO A 88 -16.05 2.76 16.35
CA PRO A 88 -17.05 2.32 17.33
C PRO A 88 -16.58 2.67 18.75
N SER A 89 -17.51 3.15 19.59
CA SER A 89 -17.22 3.51 20.99
C SER A 89 -16.77 2.34 21.85
N ASP A 90 -17.29 1.14 21.57
CA ASP A 90 -17.06 -0.07 22.37
C ASP A 90 -16.25 -1.14 21.61
N GLY A 91 -15.57 -0.74 20.54
CA GLY A 91 -14.83 -1.65 19.68
C GLY A 91 -13.46 -2.04 20.23
N ILE A 92 -13.14 -3.34 20.20
CA ILE A 92 -11.80 -3.86 20.54
C ILE A 92 -10.73 -3.39 19.52
N TYR A 93 -11.15 -3.07 18.29
CA TYR A 93 -10.26 -2.69 17.20
C TYR A 93 -10.58 -1.30 16.68
N ALA A 94 -9.53 -0.54 16.34
CA ALA A 94 -9.67 0.62 15.48
C ALA A 94 -9.89 0.18 14.03
N TYR A 95 -10.57 0.99 13.25
CA TYR A 95 -10.88 0.70 11.86
C TYR A 95 -10.20 1.70 10.92
N LYS A 96 -9.85 1.23 9.74
CA LYS A 96 -9.33 2.05 8.64
C LYS A 96 -10.07 1.75 7.35
N VAL A 97 -9.94 2.63 6.38
CA VAL A 97 -10.49 2.44 5.03
C VAL A 97 -10.00 1.12 4.41
N ASN A 98 -10.91 0.37 3.80
CA ASN A 98 -10.55 -0.74 2.92
C ASN A 98 -10.02 -0.19 1.60
N PHE A 99 -8.71 -0.06 1.50
CA PHE A 99 -8.06 0.55 0.34
C PHE A 99 -8.38 -0.15 -0.99
N LYS A 100 -8.57 -1.47 -0.99
CA LYS A 100 -8.96 -2.22 -2.19
C LYS A 100 -10.34 -1.77 -2.71
N MET A 101 -11.32 -1.63 -1.82
CA MET A 101 -12.64 -1.11 -2.16
C MET A 101 -12.58 0.35 -2.60
N ALA A 102 -11.78 1.17 -1.91
CA ALA A 102 -11.60 2.56 -2.30
C ALA A 102 -11.06 2.71 -3.72
N VAL A 103 -10.06 1.89 -4.12
CA VAL A 103 -9.53 1.90 -5.50
C VAL A 103 -10.61 1.54 -6.50
N MET A 104 -11.45 0.53 -6.22
CA MET A 104 -12.55 0.14 -7.10
C MET A 104 -13.58 1.27 -7.26
N LEU A 105 -14.02 1.86 -6.16
CA LEU A 105 -14.97 2.97 -6.16
C LEU A 105 -14.40 4.21 -6.87
N CYS A 106 -13.13 4.51 -6.67
CA CYS A 106 -12.45 5.58 -7.39
C CYS A 106 -12.37 5.32 -8.90
N LYS A 107 -12.12 4.08 -9.34
CA LYS A 107 -12.14 3.72 -10.76
C LYS A 107 -13.53 3.90 -11.37
N GLU A 108 -14.59 3.53 -10.66
CA GLU A 108 -15.97 3.77 -11.10
C GLU A 108 -16.29 5.25 -11.17
N PHE A 109 -15.93 6.01 -10.13
CA PHE A 109 -16.10 7.46 -10.09
C PHE A 109 -15.49 8.16 -11.30
N LEU A 110 -14.26 7.79 -11.68
CA LEU A 110 -13.56 8.37 -12.83
C LEU A 110 -14.22 8.01 -14.19
N ARG A 111 -15.07 6.98 -14.23
CA ARG A 111 -15.83 6.59 -15.44
C ARG A 111 -17.17 7.31 -15.57
N MET A 112 -17.70 7.85 -14.47
CA MET A 112 -19.01 8.47 -14.45
C MET A 112 -18.90 9.97 -14.69
N PRO A 113 -19.45 10.51 -15.80
CA PRO A 113 -19.60 11.95 -15.96
C PRO A 113 -20.55 12.46 -14.86
N ASN A 114 -20.24 13.57 -14.24
CA ASN A 114 -21.03 14.20 -13.18
C ASN A 114 -21.13 13.42 -11.85
N ALA A 115 -20.13 12.58 -11.55
CA ALA A 115 -20.08 11.88 -10.28
C ALA A 115 -19.92 12.87 -9.10
N ASN A 116 -20.65 12.61 -8.01
CA ASN A 116 -20.59 13.44 -6.80
C ASN A 116 -19.47 12.97 -5.89
N SER A 117 -18.51 13.86 -5.57
CA SER A 117 -17.37 13.57 -4.71
C SER A 117 -17.75 13.27 -3.25
N GLU A 118 -18.80 13.91 -2.72
CA GLU A 118 -19.25 13.65 -1.36
C GLU A 118 -19.79 12.23 -1.22
N LYS A 119 -20.60 11.78 -2.20
CA LYS A 119 -21.09 10.40 -2.24
C LYS A 119 -19.95 9.38 -2.34
N LEU A 120 -18.90 9.71 -3.07
CA LEU A 120 -17.71 8.85 -3.13
C LEU A 120 -17.06 8.70 -1.75
N LEU A 121 -16.85 9.80 -1.02
CA LEU A 121 -16.26 9.77 0.33
C LEU A 121 -17.14 8.99 1.30
N GLU A 122 -18.45 9.19 1.27
CA GLU A 122 -19.40 8.45 2.11
C GLU A 122 -19.36 6.94 1.81
N GLU A 123 -19.35 6.57 0.54
CA GLU A 123 -19.32 5.17 0.14
C GLU A 123 -18.00 4.50 0.56
N ILE A 124 -16.87 5.18 0.38
CA ILE A 124 -15.57 4.68 0.86
C ILE A 124 -15.57 4.53 2.39
N ALA A 125 -16.18 5.48 3.12
CA ALA A 125 -16.26 5.42 4.59
C ALA A 125 -17.06 4.24 5.12
N ARG A 126 -17.99 3.69 4.35
CA ARG A 126 -18.76 2.48 4.70
C ARG A 126 -17.92 1.22 4.63
N HIS A 127 -16.88 1.22 3.80
CA HIS A 127 -16.01 0.07 3.60
C HIS A 127 -14.75 0.18 4.46
N THR A 128 -14.78 -0.41 5.64
CA THR A 128 -13.68 -0.37 6.59
C THR A 128 -13.13 -1.76 6.91
N VAL A 129 -11.90 -1.82 7.38
CA VAL A 129 -11.25 -3.03 7.87
C VAL A 129 -10.64 -2.78 9.25
N PRO A 130 -10.68 -3.77 10.18
CA PRO A 130 -10.08 -3.62 11.49
C PRO A 130 -8.56 -3.54 11.40
N ILE A 131 -7.96 -2.67 12.21
CA ILE A 131 -6.53 -2.62 12.45
C ILE A 131 -6.25 -3.64 13.55
N ARG A 132 -5.50 -4.68 13.22
CA ARG A 132 -5.09 -5.72 14.18
C ARG A 132 -3.63 -5.50 14.54
N PRO A 133 -3.32 -4.82 15.66
CA PRO A 133 -1.95 -4.64 16.10
C PRO A 133 -1.32 -6.00 16.42
N ASN A 134 -0.03 -6.12 16.24
CA ASN A 134 0.77 -7.30 16.58
C ASN A 134 0.39 -8.62 15.87
N ARG A 135 -0.37 -8.54 14.77
CA ARG A 135 -0.61 -9.73 13.96
C ARG A 135 0.68 -10.14 13.26
N GLN A 136 1.27 -11.23 13.74
CA GLN A 136 2.38 -11.91 13.10
C GLN A 136 1.84 -13.18 12.43
N ASP A 137 1.82 -13.19 11.11
CA ASP A 137 1.51 -14.42 10.36
C ASP A 137 2.85 -15.10 10.04
N GLU A 138 2.99 -16.37 10.40
CA GLU A 138 4.15 -17.17 10.01
C GLU A 138 4.32 -17.16 8.49
N ARG A 139 5.53 -16.80 8.06
CA ARG A 139 5.84 -16.78 6.64
C ARG A 139 5.88 -18.23 6.14
N ASN A 140 4.93 -18.62 5.32
CA ASN A 140 4.96 -19.91 4.67
C ASN A 140 6.10 -19.93 3.64
N LEU A 141 7.26 -20.44 4.07
CA LEU A 141 8.48 -20.55 3.23
C LEU A 141 8.39 -21.70 2.21
N LYS A 142 7.40 -22.58 2.35
CA LYS A 142 7.19 -23.65 1.38
C LYS A 142 6.52 -23.07 0.15
N VAL A 143 7.30 -22.88 -0.90
CA VAL A 143 6.77 -22.50 -2.22
C VAL A 143 5.92 -23.66 -2.72
N LYS A 144 4.61 -23.56 -2.55
CA LYS A 144 3.64 -24.50 -3.14
C LYS A 144 3.36 -24.05 -4.56
N GLY A 145 4.00 -24.68 -5.51
CA GLY A 145 3.71 -24.52 -6.92
C GLY A 145 4.62 -23.52 -7.65
N PHE A 146 4.54 -23.57 -8.93
CA PHE A 146 5.22 -22.68 -9.86
C PHE A 146 4.69 -21.24 -9.67
N VAL A 147 5.56 -20.31 -9.33
CA VAL A 147 5.22 -18.88 -9.32
C VAL A 147 5.22 -18.40 -10.77
N GLY A 148 4.20 -18.80 -11.53
CA GLY A 148 3.99 -18.31 -12.86
C GLY A 148 3.31 -16.94 -12.82
N PHE A 149 3.59 -16.11 -13.81
CA PHE A 149 2.80 -14.92 -14.05
C PHE A 149 1.39 -15.35 -14.50
N VAL A 150 0.36 -14.79 -13.89
CA VAL A 150 -1.01 -14.99 -14.34
C VAL A 150 -1.20 -14.11 -15.56
N TYR A 151 -1.20 -14.75 -16.75
CA TYR A 151 -1.56 -14.06 -17.97
C TYR A 151 -3.09 -13.90 -17.99
N ARG A 152 -3.57 -12.68 -18.22
CA ARG A 152 -4.94 -12.50 -18.67
C ARG A 152 -5.02 -13.01 -20.11
N VAL A 153 -5.79 -14.07 -20.32
CA VAL A 153 -6.23 -14.41 -21.66
C VAL A 153 -7.18 -13.28 -22.06
N ALA A 154 -6.84 -12.55 -23.11
CA ALA A 154 -7.76 -11.58 -23.69
C ALA A 154 -9.01 -12.34 -24.14
N ALA A 155 -10.17 -11.93 -23.60
CA ALA A 155 -11.47 -12.40 -24.07
C ALA A 155 -11.85 -11.63 -25.32
#